data_8b185074f9f8404f56b961dec8d3345d
#
_entry.id   8b185074f9f8404f56b961dec8d3345d
#
_cell.length_a   1.000
_cell.length_b   1.000
_cell.length_c   1.000
_cell.angle_alpha   90.00
_cell.angle_beta   90.00
_cell.angle_gamma   90.00
#
_symmetry.space_group_name_H-M   'P 1'
#
loop_
_entity.id
_entity.type
_entity.pdbx_description
1 polymer ?
#
loop_
_entity_poly.entity_id
_entity_poly.type
_entity_poly.pdbx_seq_one_letter_code
_entity_poly.pdbx_strand_id
1 'polypeptide(L)'
;MTESARPLGIIAALPEEVRHLGEALVVDDKTVRGGFSFRQGRLDDRPVALVEAGIGKVNTALVATLLLDHFGCRGLLLTGVAGGIDPALGIGDVVIADRLIQHDYGAITAGEIKPYRPGVAPIGESRERLDFELAPDMRGRLQARLTGYAPPELPSSVTGDVPRQPSVRFGTILSGDQFINCEATRQRLFDRFHAQAVEMEGAAVAQVAAQFQVPCVVVRCLSDLAGGESHLDFAAFLPYAAEIAAQVLRRIVPIL
;
A
#
# COMPACT_ATOMS: atom_id res chain seq x y z
N MET A 1 -25.48 -13.19 7.67
CA MET A 1 -24.78 -12.00 8.18
C MET A 1 -24.96 -10.90 7.15
N THR A 2 -25.34 -9.69 7.56
CA THR A 2 -25.38 -8.54 6.65
C THR A 2 -23.97 -8.22 6.17
N GLU A 3 -23.81 -7.68 4.97
CA GLU A 3 -22.50 -7.39 4.36
C GLU A 3 -21.63 -6.49 5.27
N SER A 4 -22.23 -5.55 5.98
CA SER A 4 -21.55 -4.69 6.95
C SER A 4 -21.04 -5.40 8.21
N ALA A 5 -21.46 -6.64 8.48
CA ALA A 5 -21.00 -7.45 9.60
C ALA A 5 -19.73 -8.27 9.27
N ARG A 6 -19.35 -8.38 7.99
CA ARG A 6 -18.11 -9.06 7.57
C ARG A 6 -16.91 -8.14 7.79
N PRO A 7 -15.75 -8.68 8.25
CA PRO A 7 -14.59 -7.86 8.54
C PRO A 7 -13.96 -7.25 7.28
N LEU A 8 -13.21 -6.17 7.45
CA LEU A 8 -12.23 -5.70 6.49
C LEU A 8 -10.89 -6.39 6.77
N GLY A 9 -10.22 -6.90 5.75
CA GLY A 9 -8.87 -7.41 5.86
C GLY A 9 -7.87 -6.26 5.82
N ILE A 10 -7.06 -6.10 6.86
CA ILE A 10 -6.00 -5.09 6.93
C ILE A 10 -4.66 -5.80 6.91
N ILE A 11 -3.82 -5.42 5.95
CA ILE A 11 -2.50 -5.98 5.71
C ILE A 11 -1.44 -4.90 5.92
N ALA A 12 -0.36 -5.24 6.58
CA ALA A 12 0.87 -4.47 6.62
C ALA A 12 2.06 -5.41 6.46
N ALA A 13 3.17 -4.95 5.90
CA ALA A 13 4.32 -5.81 5.62
C ALA A 13 5.27 -5.93 6.81
N LEU A 14 5.41 -4.87 7.61
CA LEU A 14 6.41 -4.74 8.66
C LEU A 14 5.78 -4.63 10.06
N PRO A 15 6.50 -5.05 11.12
CA PRO A 15 6.05 -4.90 12.50
C PRO A 15 5.73 -3.44 12.87
N GLU A 16 6.55 -2.48 12.41
CA GLU A 16 6.36 -1.05 12.65
C GLU A 16 5.04 -0.55 12.07
N GLU A 17 4.67 -1.02 10.88
CA GLU A 17 3.42 -0.65 10.22
C GLU A 17 2.19 -1.23 10.93
N VAL A 18 2.31 -2.44 11.47
CA VAL A 18 1.24 -3.12 12.21
C VAL A 18 1.04 -2.53 13.60
N ARG A 19 2.11 -2.02 14.24
CA ARG A 19 2.11 -1.60 15.64
C ARG A 19 1.00 -0.60 15.97
N HIS A 20 0.94 0.52 15.24
CA HIS A 20 -0.02 1.60 15.52
C HIS A 20 -1.48 1.17 15.33
N LEU A 21 -1.75 0.29 14.37
CA LEU A 21 -3.09 -0.29 14.21
C LEU A 21 -3.38 -1.32 15.29
N GLY A 22 -2.38 -2.12 15.66
CA GLY A 22 -2.49 -3.14 16.70
C GLY A 22 -2.74 -2.58 18.10
N GLU A 23 -2.20 -1.41 18.41
CA GLU A 23 -2.43 -0.69 19.66
C GLU A 23 -3.87 -0.13 19.75
N ALA A 24 -4.46 0.24 18.61
CA ALA A 24 -5.83 0.74 18.52
C ALA A 24 -6.89 -0.38 18.36
N LEU A 25 -6.46 -1.60 18.03
CA LEU A 25 -7.33 -2.73 17.79
C LEU A 25 -7.83 -3.35 19.10
N VAL A 26 -9.14 -3.37 19.31
CA VAL A 26 -9.76 -4.22 20.32
C VAL A 26 -9.85 -5.65 19.78
N VAL A 27 -8.96 -6.51 20.27
CA VAL A 27 -8.81 -7.89 19.75
C VAL A 27 -9.83 -8.81 20.40
N ASP A 28 -10.64 -9.48 19.59
CA ASP A 28 -11.60 -10.51 20.01
C ASP A 28 -11.00 -11.91 19.89
N ASP A 29 -10.21 -12.19 18.83
CA ASP A 29 -9.60 -13.49 18.57
C ASP A 29 -8.23 -13.36 17.86
N LYS A 30 -7.39 -14.40 18.05
CA LYS A 30 -6.10 -14.55 17.38
C LYS A 30 -5.99 -15.96 16.79
N THR A 31 -5.79 -16.03 15.49
CA THR A 31 -5.68 -17.27 14.74
C THR A 31 -4.38 -17.32 13.93
N VAL A 32 -3.68 -18.47 13.97
CA VAL A 32 -2.50 -18.70 13.12
C VAL A 32 -2.89 -19.55 11.92
N ARG A 33 -2.57 -19.08 10.72
CA ARG A 33 -2.80 -19.80 9.45
C ARG A 33 -1.64 -19.54 8.48
N GLY A 34 -1.14 -20.58 7.85
CA GLY A 34 -0.04 -20.46 6.88
C GLY A 34 1.23 -19.84 7.45
N GLY A 35 1.44 -19.91 8.78
CA GLY A 35 2.55 -19.25 9.46
C GLY A 35 2.31 -17.80 9.85
N PHE A 36 1.18 -17.19 9.45
CA PHE A 36 0.81 -15.82 9.77
C PHE A 36 -0.15 -15.72 10.95
N SER A 37 0.01 -14.66 11.77
CA SER A 37 -0.85 -14.40 12.93
C SER A 37 -1.92 -13.36 12.58
N PHE A 38 -3.17 -13.77 12.51
CA PHE A 38 -4.32 -12.93 12.26
C PHE A 38 -4.96 -12.49 13.58
N ARG A 39 -5.16 -11.18 13.74
CA ARG A 39 -5.88 -10.59 14.89
C ARG A 39 -7.23 -10.09 14.41
N GLN A 40 -8.30 -10.76 14.83
CA GLN A 40 -9.65 -10.36 14.55
C GLN A 40 -10.18 -9.50 15.69
N GLY A 41 -10.97 -8.48 15.36
CA GLY A 41 -11.49 -7.57 16.38
C GLY A 41 -12.15 -6.34 15.78
N ARG A 42 -12.09 -5.24 16.51
CA ARG A 42 -12.70 -3.97 16.11
C ARG A 42 -11.66 -2.86 16.09
N LEU A 43 -11.59 -2.17 14.96
CA LEU A 43 -10.81 -0.95 14.79
C LEU A 43 -11.78 0.21 14.51
N ASP A 44 -11.80 1.23 15.38
CA ASP A 44 -12.74 2.35 15.31
C ASP A 44 -14.19 1.84 15.07
N ASP A 45 -14.63 0.88 15.91
CA ASP A 45 -15.93 0.20 15.89
C ASP A 45 -16.24 -0.64 14.62
N ARG A 46 -15.31 -0.80 13.71
CA ARG A 46 -15.49 -1.63 12.51
C ARG A 46 -14.85 -3.01 12.69
N PRO A 47 -15.54 -4.09 12.30
CA PRO A 47 -14.94 -5.42 12.34
C PRO A 47 -13.80 -5.52 11.33
N VAL A 48 -12.64 -5.97 11.79
CA VAL A 48 -11.43 -6.12 10.97
C VAL A 48 -10.69 -7.42 11.29
N ALA A 49 -9.89 -7.87 10.33
CA ALA A 49 -8.86 -8.89 10.52
C ALA A 49 -7.52 -8.27 10.12
N LEU A 50 -6.64 -8.03 11.10
CA LEU A 50 -5.33 -7.41 10.93
C LEU A 50 -4.24 -8.48 10.91
N VAL A 51 -3.30 -8.37 9.96
CA VAL A 51 -2.19 -9.30 9.80
C VAL A 51 -0.91 -8.61 9.34
N GLU A 52 0.23 -9.09 9.83
CA GLU A 52 1.56 -8.81 9.32
C GLU A 52 1.91 -9.85 8.26
N ALA A 53 2.17 -9.41 7.03
CA ALA A 53 2.40 -10.30 5.89
C ALA A 53 3.88 -10.64 5.66
N GLY A 54 4.80 -9.81 6.15
CA GLY A 54 6.15 -9.78 5.64
C GLY A 54 6.24 -9.13 4.25
N ILE A 55 7.46 -8.83 3.82
CA ILE A 55 7.73 -8.10 2.58
C ILE A 55 7.52 -9.01 1.36
N GLY A 56 7.04 -8.41 0.26
CA GLY A 56 7.01 -8.99 -1.07
C GLY A 56 5.67 -9.52 -1.53
N LYS A 57 5.54 -9.61 -2.85
CA LYS A 57 4.28 -9.92 -3.54
C LYS A 57 3.70 -11.28 -3.17
N VAL A 58 4.55 -12.31 -3.01
CA VAL A 58 4.08 -13.69 -2.74
C VAL A 58 3.49 -13.78 -1.33
N ASN A 59 4.19 -13.24 -0.31
CA ASN A 59 3.69 -13.22 1.07
C ASN A 59 2.34 -12.52 1.16
N THR A 60 2.26 -11.36 0.53
CA THR A 60 1.06 -10.53 0.59
C THR A 60 -0.10 -11.13 -0.17
N ALA A 61 0.14 -11.78 -1.31
CA ALA A 61 -0.89 -12.51 -2.05
C ALA A 61 -1.45 -13.69 -1.25
N LEU A 62 -0.58 -14.44 -0.56
CA LEU A 62 -1.00 -15.55 0.31
C LEU A 62 -1.89 -15.04 1.45
N VAL A 63 -1.47 -13.98 2.14
CA VAL A 63 -2.21 -13.38 3.24
C VAL A 63 -3.54 -12.79 2.76
N ALA A 64 -3.56 -12.09 1.63
CA ALA A 64 -4.76 -11.53 1.02
C ALA A 64 -5.78 -12.63 0.69
N THR A 65 -5.32 -13.75 0.14
CA THR A 65 -6.17 -14.91 -0.15
C THR A 65 -6.78 -15.48 1.13
N LEU A 66 -5.98 -15.68 2.19
CA LEU A 66 -6.48 -16.17 3.46
C LEU A 66 -7.51 -15.23 4.10
N LEU A 67 -7.31 -13.91 4.02
CA LEU A 67 -8.28 -12.93 4.52
C LEU A 67 -9.62 -13.04 3.81
N LEU A 68 -9.63 -13.24 2.50
CA LEU A 68 -10.86 -13.33 1.72
C LEU A 68 -11.54 -14.69 1.85
N ASP A 69 -10.78 -15.77 1.67
CA ASP A 69 -11.31 -17.13 1.61
C ASP A 69 -11.63 -17.70 3.00
N HIS A 70 -10.69 -17.59 3.95
CA HIS A 70 -10.83 -18.20 5.27
C HIS A 70 -11.53 -17.27 6.27
N PHE A 71 -11.16 -15.98 6.33
CA PHE A 71 -11.75 -15.02 7.27
C PHE A 71 -13.00 -14.31 6.71
N GLY A 72 -13.33 -14.53 5.44
CA GLY A 72 -14.52 -14.00 4.81
C GLY A 72 -14.53 -12.47 4.72
N CYS A 73 -13.38 -11.82 4.64
CA CYS A 73 -13.30 -10.37 4.55
C CYS A 73 -14.04 -9.85 3.30
N ARG A 74 -14.74 -8.71 3.45
CA ARG A 74 -15.52 -8.08 2.37
C ARG A 74 -14.70 -7.12 1.50
N GLY A 75 -13.43 -6.89 1.84
CA GLY A 75 -12.50 -6.01 1.12
C GLY A 75 -11.14 -6.03 1.79
N LEU A 76 -10.13 -5.55 1.08
CA LEU A 76 -8.74 -5.50 1.53
C LEU A 76 -8.24 -4.07 1.65
N LEU A 77 -7.51 -3.82 2.72
CA LEU A 77 -6.75 -2.60 2.97
C LEU A 77 -5.28 -2.98 3.13
N LEU A 78 -4.42 -2.29 2.42
CA LEU A 78 -2.98 -2.38 2.63
C LEU A 78 -2.47 -1.02 3.11
N THR A 79 -1.72 -1.01 4.19
CA THR A 79 -1.07 0.18 4.73
C THR A 79 0.41 -0.06 4.90
N GLY A 80 1.19 1.01 4.88
CA GLY A 80 2.63 0.92 5.09
C GLY A 80 3.39 2.07 4.44
N VAL A 81 4.66 1.81 4.19
CA VAL A 81 5.60 2.80 3.64
C VAL A 81 5.98 2.51 2.19
N ALA A 82 6.54 3.50 1.51
CA ALA A 82 7.00 3.38 0.13
C ALA A 82 8.13 4.37 -0.16
N GLY A 83 8.91 4.11 -1.21
CA GLY A 83 9.83 5.07 -1.81
C GLY A 83 9.11 6.02 -2.76
N GLY A 84 9.37 7.33 -2.63
CA GLY A 84 8.84 8.36 -3.51
C GLY A 84 9.59 8.40 -4.83
N ILE A 85 8.89 8.34 -5.96
CA ILE A 85 9.52 8.47 -7.28
C ILE A 85 9.14 9.75 -8.03
N ASP A 86 7.99 10.36 -7.73
CA ASP A 86 7.60 11.66 -8.25
C ASP A 86 8.44 12.77 -7.57
N PRO A 87 9.20 13.59 -8.34
CA PRO A 87 10.02 14.66 -7.78
C PRO A 87 9.21 15.77 -7.08
N ALA A 88 7.91 15.85 -7.30
CA ALA A 88 7.02 16.80 -6.63
C ALA A 88 6.63 16.38 -5.21
N LEU A 89 6.95 15.14 -4.81
CA LEU A 89 6.66 14.61 -3.50
C LEU A 89 7.91 14.55 -2.62
N GLY A 90 7.70 14.40 -1.32
CA GLY A 90 8.79 14.25 -0.37
C GLY A 90 8.41 13.29 0.77
N ILE A 91 9.39 12.96 1.60
CA ILE A 91 9.20 12.09 2.76
C ILE A 91 8.05 12.59 3.63
N GLY A 92 7.20 11.68 4.08
CA GLY A 92 5.99 11.94 4.86
C GLY A 92 4.73 12.16 4.02
N ASP A 93 4.83 12.49 2.71
CA ASP A 93 3.64 12.55 1.86
C ASP A 93 2.97 11.18 1.76
N VAL A 94 1.64 11.19 1.72
CA VAL A 94 0.84 9.98 1.64
C VAL A 94 0.26 9.84 0.23
N VAL A 95 0.43 8.67 -0.36
CA VAL A 95 -0.17 8.30 -1.63
C VAL A 95 -1.24 7.24 -1.38
N ILE A 96 -2.48 7.54 -1.79
CA ILE A 96 -3.56 6.56 -1.90
C ILE A 96 -3.58 6.10 -3.35
N ALA A 97 -3.43 4.81 -3.57
CA ALA A 97 -3.38 4.28 -4.92
C ALA A 97 -4.73 4.43 -5.61
N ASP A 98 -4.79 5.20 -6.69
CA ASP A 98 -5.88 5.12 -7.66
C ASP A 98 -5.55 4.15 -8.79
N ARG A 99 -4.25 3.82 -8.98
CA ARG A 99 -3.75 2.81 -9.91
C ARG A 99 -2.59 2.05 -9.29
N LEU A 100 -2.56 0.74 -9.45
CA LEU A 100 -1.51 -0.16 -8.98
C LEU A 100 -0.96 -0.96 -10.16
N ILE A 101 0.37 -0.99 -10.32
CA ILE A 101 1.04 -1.65 -11.43
C ILE A 101 2.19 -2.52 -10.90
N GLN A 102 2.25 -3.80 -11.30
CA GLN A 102 3.46 -4.59 -11.11
C GLN A 102 4.47 -4.23 -12.20
N HIS A 103 5.47 -3.42 -11.86
CA HIS A 103 6.44 -2.90 -12.83
C HIS A 103 7.50 -3.91 -13.25
N ASP A 104 7.67 -4.97 -12.48
CA ASP A 104 8.67 -6.02 -12.65
C ASP A 104 8.10 -7.33 -13.24
N TYR A 105 6.80 -7.37 -13.60
CA TYR A 105 6.19 -8.48 -14.31
C TYR A 105 6.11 -8.19 -15.81
N GLY A 106 6.78 -9.01 -16.65
CA GLY A 106 6.77 -8.78 -18.09
C GLY A 106 7.82 -9.56 -18.86
N ALA A 107 8.07 -9.13 -20.09
CA ALA A 107 9.12 -9.66 -20.95
C ALA A 107 10.36 -8.78 -20.93
N ILE A 108 11.55 -9.37 -20.98
CA ILE A 108 12.79 -8.60 -21.17
C ILE A 108 12.97 -8.37 -22.67
N THR A 109 12.98 -7.11 -23.09
CA THR A 109 13.20 -6.69 -24.48
C THR A 109 14.25 -5.59 -24.49
N ALA A 110 15.31 -5.79 -25.25
CA ALA A 110 16.45 -4.87 -25.33
C ALA A 110 17.08 -4.50 -23.95
N GLY A 111 17.09 -5.46 -23.03
CA GLY A 111 17.65 -5.27 -21.69
C GLY A 111 16.71 -4.62 -20.69
N GLU A 112 15.50 -4.25 -21.07
CA GLU A 112 14.48 -3.65 -20.21
C GLU A 112 13.23 -4.53 -20.09
N ILE A 113 12.55 -4.43 -18.95
CA ILE A 113 11.27 -5.09 -18.75
C ILE A 113 10.18 -4.31 -19.51
N LYS A 114 9.55 -4.96 -20.51
CA LYS A 114 8.26 -4.53 -21.06
C LYS A 114 7.18 -5.08 -20.14
N PRO A 115 6.47 -4.25 -19.36
CA PRO A 115 5.50 -4.76 -18.39
C PRO A 115 4.26 -5.30 -19.07
N TYR A 116 3.67 -6.30 -18.43
CA TYR A 116 2.38 -6.88 -18.78
C TYR A 116 1.49 -6.93 -17.55
N ARG A 117 0.19 -7.10 -17.75
CA ARG A 117 -0.72 -7.37 -16.64
C ARG A 117 -0.41 -8.76 -16.07
N PRO A 118 -0.25 -8.90 -14.74
CA PRO A 118 -0.07 -10.22 -14.12
C PRO A 118 -1.20 -11.18 -14.47
N GLY A 119 -0.82 -12.43 -14.82
CA GLY A 119 -1.75 -13.44 -15.32
C GLY A 119 -1.91 -13.47 -16.84
N VAL A 120 -1.42 -12.44 -17.55
CA VAL A 120 -1.36 -12.43 -19.02
C VAL A 120 0.00 -12.92 -19.47
N ALA A 121 0.03 -13.75 -20.52
CA ALA A 121 1.28 -14.22 -21.11
C ALA A 121 2.10 -13.04 -21.65
N PRO A 122 3.37 -12.86 -21.25
CA PRO A 122 4.18 -11.73 -21.65
C PRO A 122 4.77 -11.90 -23.05
N ILE A 123 3.91 -12.16 -24.04
CA ILE A 123 4.25 -12.45 -25.43
C ILE A 123 3.43 -11.56 -26.37
N GLY A 124 4.10 -10.89 -27.30
CA GLY A 124 3.45 -10.06 -28.31
C GLY A 124 2.92 -8.73 -27.77
N GLU A 125 1.78 -8.29 -28.31
CA GLU A 125 1.09 -7.08 -27.83
C GLU A 125 -0.07 -7.46 -26.92
N SER A 126 -0.05 -6.95 -25.69
CA SER A 126 -1.19 -7.07 -24.78
C SER A 126 -2.19 -5.94 -25.05
N ARG A 127 -3.48 -6.29 -25.16
CA ARG A 127 -4.58 -5.35 -25.21
C ARG A 127 -5.15 -5.05 -23.81
N GLU A 128 -4.69 -5.77 -22.80
CA GLU A 128 -5.16 -5.58 -21.43
C GLU A 128 -4.43 -4.44 -20.74
N ARG A 129 -5.16 -3.76 -19.89
CA ARG A 129 -4.59 -2.70 -19.04
C ARG A 129 -3.58 -3.30 -18.08
N LEU A 130 -2.48 -2.59 -17.84
CA LEU A 130 -1.43 -3.02 -16.92
C LEU A 130 -1.84 -2.93 -15.45
N ASP A 131 -2.75 -1.99 -15.17
CA ASP A 131 -3.08 -1.55 -13.83
C ASP A 131 -4.31 -2.26 -13.23
N PHE A 132 -4.37 -2.17 -11.90
CA PHE A 132 -5.57 -2.39 -11.08
C PHE A 132 -6.03 -1.03 -10.60
N GLU A 133 -7.24 -0.62 -10.97
CA GLU A 133 -7.78 0.70 -10.64
C GLU A 133 -8.66 0.65 -9.40
N LEU A 134 -8.58 1.72 -8.61
CA LEU A 134 -9.55 2.01 -7.57
C LEU A 134 -10.88 2.40 -8.23
N ALA A 135 -11.98 1.77 -7.78
CA ALA A 135 -13.31 2.09 -8.30
C ALA A 135 -13.63 3.59 -8.14
N PRO A 136 -14.21 4.25 -9.16
CA PRO A 136 -14.45 5.71 -9.14
C PRO A 136 -15.32 6.19 -7.98
N ASP A 137 -16.35 5.43 -7.60
CA ASP A 137 -17.20 5.71 -6.45
C ASP A 137 -16.42 5.63 -5.12
N MET A 138 -15.57 4.62 -4.98
CA MET A 138 -14.68 4.47 -3.80
C MET A 138 -13.69 5.64 -3.75
N ARG A 139 -13.08 6.00 -4.87
CA ARG A 139 -12.18 7.17 -4.96
C ARG A 139 -12.89 8.44 -4.51
N GLY A 140 -14.11 8.70 -4.98
CA GLY A 140 -14.92 9.86 -4.58
C GLY A 140 -15.22 9.88 -3.07
N ARG A 141 -15.58 8.74 -2.47
CA ARG A 141 -15.82 8.60 -1.02
C ARG A 141 -14.56 8.88 -0.20
N LEU A 142 -13.42 8.33 -0.60
CA LEU A 142 -12.13 8.56 0.06
C LEU A 142 -11.72 10.03 -0.05
N GLN A 143 -11.86 10.64 -1.22
CA GLN A 143 -11.55 12.05 -1.44
C GLN A 143 -12.40 12.96 -0.56
N ALA A 144 -13.71 12.74 -0.51
CA ALA A 144 -14.61 13.48 0.36
C ALA A 144 -14.24 13.34 1.84
N ARG A 145 -13.88 12.12 2.29
CA ARG A 145 -13.49 11.83 3.67
C ARG A 145 -12.20 12.52 4.09
N LEU A 146 -11.29 12.72 3.14
CA LEU A 146 -9.95 13.29 3.39
C LEU A 146 -9.86 14.78 3.03
N THR A 147 -10.94 15.38 2.51
CA THR A 147 -10.97 16.82 2.24
C THR A 147 -10.67 17.61 3.52
N GLY A 148 -9.68 18.51 3.46
CA GLY A 148 -9.23 19.31 4.59
C GLY A 148 -8.44 18.55 5.67
N TYR A 149 -8.16 17.27 5.47
CA TYR A 149 -7.27 16.53 6.37
C TYR A 149 -5.81 16.78 5.99
N ALA A 150 -5.02 17.14 6.98
CA ALA A 150 -3.56 17.19 6.89
C ALA A 150 -2.98 16.12 7.84
N PRO A 151 -2.06 15.27 7.37
CA PRO A 151 -1.31 14.37 8.25
C PRO A 151 -0.51 15.16 9.29
N PRO A 152 -0.04 14.51 10.39
CA PRO A 152 0.84 15.15 11.33
C PRO A 152 2.08 15.73 10.67
N GLU A 153 2.53 16.86 11.17
CA GLU A 153 3.78 17.48 10.75
C GLU A 153 4.97 16.61 11.15
N LEU A 154 5.94 16.45 10.26
CA LEU A 154 7.18 15.75 10.58
C LEU A 154 8.04 16.64 11.49
N PRO A 155 8.58 16.09 12.60
CA PRO A 155 9.37 16.88 13.52
C PRO A 155 10.71 17.31 12.91
N SER A 156 11.20 18.49 13.31
CA SER A 156 12.49 19.03 12.87
C SER A 156 13.69 18.13 13.20
N SER A 157 13.55 17.27 14.21
CA SER A 157 14.57 16.26 14.55
C SER A 157 14.86 15.26 13.42
N VAL A 158 13.93 15.08 12.47
CA VAL A 158 14.09 14.18 11.32
C VAL A 158 14.13 14.92 9.98
N THR A 159 13.57 16.13 9.90
CA THR A 159 13.56 16.94 8.67
C THR A 159 14.66 18.01 8.62
N GLY A 160 15.48 18.13 9.68
CA GLY A 160 16.39 19.23 9.89
C GLY A 160 15.67 20.48 10.41
N ASP A 161 16.18 21.68 10.08
CA ASP A 161 15.70 22.94 10.65
C ASP A 161 14.31 23.40 10.18
N VAL A 162 13.74 22.74 9.18
CA VAL A 162 12.42 23.14 8.61
C VAL A 162 11.39 22.02 8.80
N PRO A 163 10.38 22.22 9.67
CA PRO A 163 9.25 21.30 9.76
C PRO A 163 8.57 21.13 8.40
N ARG A 164 8.20 19.89 8.06
CA ARG A 164 7.51 19.60 6.82
C ARG A 164 6.08 19.15 7.09
N GLN A 165 5.12 19.84 6.47
CA GLN A 165 3.72 19.44 6.46
C GLN A 165 3.46 18.44 5.34
N PRO A 166 3.22 17.15 5.65
CA PRO A 166 2.88 16.18 4.63
C PRO A 166 1.52 16.45 3.96
N SER A 167 1.37 15.95 2.75
CA SER A 167 0.11 16.02 2.01
C SER A 167 -0.44 14.61 1.70
N VAL A 168 -1.77 14.51 1.45
CA VAL A 168 -2.39 13.27 0.97
C VAL A 168 -2.76 13.46 -0.50
N ARG A 169 -2.33 12.51 -1.34
CA ARG A 169 -2.59 12.53 -2.79
C ARG A 169 -3.11 11.19 -3.28
N PHE A 170 -3.86 11.23 -4.35
CA PHE A 170 -4.20 10.05 -5.13
C PHE A 170 -3.22 9.91 -6.29
N GLY A 171 -2.78 8.69 -6.58
CA GLY A 171 -1.83 8.50 -7.65
C GLY A 171 -1.49 7.03 -7.93
N THR A 172 -0.59 6.84 -8.89
CA THR A 172 -0.11 5.52 -9.28
C THR A 172 0.97 5.06 -8.31
N ILE A 173 0.84 3.84 -7.80
CA ILE A 173 1.87 3.14 -7.02
C ILE A 173 2.37 1.94 -7.82
N LEU A 174 3.68 1.80 -7.92
CA LEU A 174 4.34 0.67 -8.54
C LEU A 174 4.69 -0.37 -7.49
N SER A 175 4.48 -1.66 -7.81
CA SER A 175 4.91 -2.77 -6.97
C SER A 175 5.94 -3.63 -7.70
N GLY A 176 6.97 -4.09 -6.96
CA GLY A 176 7.97 -5.02 -7.47
C GLY A 176 8.77 -5.65 -6.32
N ASP A 177 9.31 -6.85 -6.52
CA ASP A 177 10.09 -7.56 -5.49
C ASP A 177 11.54 -7.04 -5.41
N GLN A 178 11.71 -5.70 -5.45
CA GLN A 178 13.00 -5.03 -5.41
C GLN A 178 12.90 -3.76 -4.59
N PHE A 179 13.80 -3.60 -3.61
CA PHE A 179 14.00 -2.31 -2.94
C PHE A 179 14.78 -1.38 -3.87
N ILE A 180 14.17 -0.26 -4.27
CA ILE A 180 14.79 0.70 -5.19
C ILE A 180 15.66 1.67 -4.39
N ASN A 181 16.97 1.54 -4.54
CA ASN A 181 18.00 2.39 -3.95
C ASN A 181 18.94 2.90 -5.05
N CYS A 182 18.37 3.52 -6.10
CA CYS A 182 19.11 3.91 -7.30
C CYS A 182 18.39 5.03 -8.04
N GLU A 183 19.01 6.22 -8.11
CA GLU A 183 18.44 7.39 -8.75
C GLU A 183 18.11 7.17 -10.24
N ALA A 184 18.98 6.49 -10.98
CA ALA A 184 18.73 6.19 -12.39
C ALA A 184 17.50 5.28 -12.58
N THR A 185 17.26 4.33 -11.65
CA THR A 185 16.07 3.48 -11.68
C THR A 185 14.83 4.26 -11.29
N ARG A 186 14.90 5.08 -10.24
CA ARG A 186 13.84 6.01 -9.85
C ARG A 186 13.38 6.86 -11.03
N GLN A 187 14.32 7.55 -11.69
CA GLN A 187 14.03 8.42 -12.82
C GLN A 187 13.38 7.63 -13.97
N ARG A 188 13.91 6.45 -14.32
CA ARG A 188 13.35 5.59 -15.37
C ARG A 188 11.93 5.15 -15.05
N LEU A 189 11.63 4.80 -13.79
CA LEU A 189 10.29 4.42 -13.37
C LEU A 189 9.33 5.61 -13.46
N PHE A 190 9.77 6.80 -13.03
CA PHE A 190 8.98 8.02 -13.14
C PHE A 190 8.67 8.36 -14.60
N ASP A 191 9.69 8.42 -15.47
CA ASP A 191 9.53 8.77 -16.89
C ASP A 191 8.57 7.82 -17.62
N ARG A 192 8.60 6.55 -17.22
CA ARG A 192 7.80 5.52 -17.88
C ARG A 192 6.36 5.45 -17.39
N PHE A 193 6.13 5.56 -16.10
CA PHE A 193 4.83 5.31 -15.49
C PHE A 193 4.15 6.55 -14.94
N HIS A 194 4.87 7.66 -14.81
CA HIS A 194 4.43 8.88 -14.10
C HIS A 194 3.82 8.57 -12.73
N ALA A 195 4.44 7.59 -12.05
CA ALA A 195 3.95 7.10 -10.78
C ALA A 195 4.50 7.93 -9.61
N GLN A 196 3.77 7.93 -8.51
CA GLN A 196 4.09 8.70 -7.31
C GLN A 196 5.02 7.95 -6.37
N ALA A 197 4.84 6.63 -6.27
CA ALA A 197 5.55 5.83 -5.30
C ALA A 197 5.88 4.42 -5.86
N VAL A 198 6.86 3.76 -5.23
CA VAL A 198 7.23 2.36 -5.47
C VAL A 198 7.33 1.62 -4.14
N GLU A 199 6.79 0.40 -4.10
CA GLU A 199 6.78 -0.50 -2.94
C GLU A 199 6.76 -1.96 -3.40
N MET A 200 6.47 -2.94 -2.51
CA MET A 200 6.69 -4.35 -2.84
C MET A 200 5.43 -5.24 -2.71
N GLU A 201 4.22 -4.70 -2.51
CA GLU A 201 3.02 -5.49 -2.15
C GLU A 201 1.72 -5.09 -2.86
N GLY A 202 1.46 -3.80 -2.99
CA GLY A 202 0.14 -3.23 -3.28
C GLY A 202 -0.55 -3.79 -4.51
N ALA A 203 0.17 -3.93 -5.61
CA ALA A 203 -0.42 -4.47 -6.84
C ALA A 203 -0.69 -5.98 -6.75
N ALA A 204 0.01 -6.72 -5.87
CA ALA A 204 -0.31 -8.12 -5.62
C ALA A 204 -1.61 -8.26 -4.80
N VAL A 205 -1.81 -7.42 -3.77
CA VAL A 205 -3.09 -7.37 -3.04
C VAL A 205 -4.24 -7.01 -3.97
N ALA A 206 -4.04 -6.01 -4.84
CA ALA A 206 -5.06 -5.59 -5.79
C ALA A 206 -5.38 -6.69 -6.82
N GLN A 207 -4.38 -7.46 -7.26
CA GLN A 207 -4.60 -8.62 -8.13
C GLN A 207 -5.49 -9.67 -7.45
N VAL A 208 -5.21 -10.01 -6.20
CA VAL A 208 -6.03 -10.97 -5.43
C VAL A 208 -7.44 -10.42 -5.24
N ALA A 209 -7.58 -9.15 -4.82
CA ALA A 209 -8.88 -8.52 -4.66
C ALA A 209 -9.72 -8.53 -5.94
N ALA A 210 -9.09 -8.28 -7.09
CA ALA A 210 -9.75 -8.35 -8.39
C ALA A 210 -10.26 -9.76 -8.73
N GLN A 211 -9.50 -10.81 -8.39
CA GLN A 211 -9.94 -12.21 -8.59
C GLN A 211 -11.15 -12.56 -7.71
N PHE A 212 -11.20 -12.04 -6.49
CA PHE A 212 -12.33 -12.23 -5.56
C PHE A 212 -13.46 -11.21 -5.75
N GLN A 213 -13.30 -10.26 -6.67
CA GLN A 213 -14.29 -9.19 -6.96
C GLN A 213 -14.66 -8.36 -5.72
N VAL A 214 -13.67 -8.04 -4.89
CA VAL A 214 -13.84 -7.21 -3.70
C VAL A 214 -13.05 -5.89 -3.81
N PRO A 215 -13.46 -4.83 -3.09
CA PRO A 215 -12.72 -3.59 -3.07
C PRO A 215 -11.35 -3.75 -2.43
N CYS A 216 -10.37 -2.99 -2.97
CA CYS A 216 -9.01 -2.89 -2.44
C CYS A 216 -8.62 -1.42 -2.32
N VAL A 217 -8.06 -1.02 -1.18
CA VAL A 217 -7.49 0.31 -0.97
C VAL A 217 -6.05 0.16 -0.45
N VAL A 218 -5.13 0.86 -1.08
CA VAL A 218 -3.71 0.88 -0.69
C VAL A 218 -3.31 2.29 -0.29
N VAL A 219 -2.75 2.42 0.91
CA VAL A 219 -2.28 3.67 1.50
C VAL A 219 -0.79 3.53 1.80
N ARG A 220 0.02 4.42 1.24
CA ARG A 220 1.47 4.43 1.47
C ARG A 220 1.94 5.82 1.90
N CYS A 221 2.76 5.87 2.95
CA CYS A 221 3.48 7.08 3.34
C CYS A 221 4.93 6.96 2.86
N LEU A 222 5.47 8.04 2.29
CA LEU A 222 6.84 8.01 1.76
C LEU A 222 7.85 8.04 2.92
N SER A 223 8.63 6.98 3.04
CA SER A 223 9.72 6.84 4.01
C SER A 223 11.07 7.27 3.46
N ASP A 224 11.20 7.27 2.15
CA ASP A 224 12.40 7.59 1.39
C ASP A 224 12.03 8.05 -0.03
N LEU A 225 13.02 8.42 -0.83
CA LEU A 225 12.80 8.91 -2.19
C LEU A 225 13.33 7.96 -3.28
N ALA A 226 13.49 6.68 -2.99
CA ALA A 226 13.97 5.65 -3.91
C ALA A 226 15.32 5.98 -4.60
N GLY A 227 16.08 6.93 -4.06
CA GLY A 227 17.39 7.37 -4.54
C GLY A 227 18.55 6.63 -3.90
N GLY A 228 19.77 7.12 -4.11
CA GLY A 228 21.00 6.45 -3.66
C GLY A 228 21.19 6.34 -2.14
N GLU A 229 20.45 7.11 -1.34
CA GLU A 229 20.52 7.11 0.13
C GLU A 229 19.22 6.57 0.78
N SER A 230 18.32 5.99 0.00
CA SER A 230 17.01 5.53 0.48
C SER A 230 17.08 4.55 1.63
N HIS A 231 18.13 3.74 1.74
CA HIS A 231 18.33 2.81 2.85
C HIS A 231 18.57 3.53 4.20
N LEU A 232 19.18 4.73 4.18
CA LEU A 232 19.38 5.57 5.37
C LEU A 232 18.07 6.28 5.74
N ASP A 233 17.40 6.89 4.76
CA ASP A 233 16.13 7.56 4.93
C ASP A 233 15.07 6.59 5.45
N PHE A 234 14.95 5.41 4.84
CA PHE A 234 14.03 4.37 5.26
C PHE A 234 14.17 4.06 6.76
N ALA A 235 15.39 3.79 7.24
CA ALA A 235 15.62 3.45 8.64
C ALA A 235 15.25 4.61 9.60
N ALA A 236 15.52 5.85 9.19
CA ALA A 236 15.25 7.05 10.00
C ALA A 236 13.75 7.41 10.04
N PHE A 237 13.06 7.30 8.89
CA PHE A 237 11.70 7.79 8.73
C PHE A 237 10.62 6.71 8.87
N LEU A 238 10.97 5.40 8.83
CA LEU A 238 10.02 4.29 8.94
C LEU A 238 9.02 4.45 10.10
N PRO A 239 9.43 4.77 11.35
CA PRO A 239 8.48 4.87 12.46
C PRO A 239 7.41 5.96 12.25
N TYR A 240 7.82 7.13 11.71
CA TYR A 240 6.93 8.26 11.46
C TYR A 240 6.02 8.01 10.25
N ALA A 241 6.58 7.47 9.17
CA ALA A 241 5.82 7.15 7.97
C ALA A 241 4.78 6.06 8.23
N ALA A 242 5.11 5.04 9.03
CA ALA A 242 4.20 3.98 9.45
C ALA A 242 3.06 4.54 10.31
N GLU A 243 3.35 5.44 11.24
CA GLU A 243 2.33 6.12 12.05
C GLU A 243 1.38 6.95 11.19
N ILE A 244 1.90 7.78 10.29
CA ILE A 244 1.11 8.61 9.38
C ILE A 244 0.21 7.73 8.50
N ALA A 245 0.74 6.65 7.91
CA ALA A 245 -0.04 5.71 7.09
C ALA A 245 -1.18 5.09 7.89
N ALA A 246 -0.91 4.65 9.14
CA ALA A 246 -1.91 4.09 10.03
C ALA A 246 -3.02 5.10 10.40
N GLN A 247 -2.66 6.36 10.67
CA GLN A 247 -3.64 7.42 10.95
C GLN A 247 -4.55 7.71 9.76
N VAL A 248 -4.00 7.79 8.54
CA VAL A 248 -4.79 7.95 7.31
C VAL A 248 -5.72 6.75 7.10
N LEU A 249 -5.21 5.52 7.29
CA LEU A 249 -6.03 4.31 7.17
C LEU A 249 -7.19 4.32 8.17
N ARG A 250 -6.96 4.60 9.44
CA ARG A 250 -8.01 4.68 10.46
C ARG A 250 -9.08 5.71 10.12
N ARG A 251 -8.69 6.82 9.51
CA ARG A 251 -9.65 7.85 9.08
C ARG A 251 -10.58 7.35 7.97
N ILE A 252 -10.14 6.45 7.12
CA ILE A 252 -10.94 5.93 6.00
C ILE A 252 -11.70 4.64 6.32
N VAL A 253 -11.24 3.83 7.28
CA VAL A 253 -11.90 2.58 7.68
C VAL A 253 -13.41 2.75 7.94
N PRO A 254 -13.92 3.82 8.60
CA PRO A 254 -15.34 3.96 8.88
C PRO A 254 -16.24 4.09 7.64
N ILE A 255 -15.71 4.45 6.48
CA ILE A 255 -16.47 4.63 5.24
C ILE A 255 -16.38 3.45 4.25
N LEU A 256 -15.64 2.41 4.61
CA LEU A 256 -15.41 1.21 3.79
C LEU A 256 -16.36 0.07 4.09
#